data_19eec2054a814b4f726461993ae2c668
#
_entry.id   19eec2054a814b4f726461993ae2c668
#
_cell.length_a   1.000
_cell.length_b   1.000
_cell.length_c   1.000
_cell.angle_alpha   90.00
_cell.angle_beta   90.00
_cell.angle_gamma   90.00
#
_symmetry.space_group_name_H-M   'P 1'
#
loop_
_entity.id
_entity.type
_entity.pdbx_description
1 polymer ?
#
loop_
_entity_poly.entity_id
_entity_poly.type
_entity_poly.pdbx_seq_one_letter_code
_entity_poly.pdbx_strand_id
1 'polypeptide(L)'
;MTKETVAENFKNGIDCGQVVAGQFEEETGCTLSRLRKMSACYAAGMMRGETCGAVLAAYNVIGLIYGHDEEGDDAQKGQMLQKMLRFNELFGEKYSQGFQCKELLGADISTPEGGKKINEENLLFNLCPAICCDVVEVLKKVISE
;
A
#
# COMPACT_ATOMS: atom_id res chain seq x y z
N MET A 1 -0.10 8.85 11.50
CA MET A 1 -1.01 7.69 11.47
C MET A 1 -0.54 6.65 12.46
N THR A 2 -1.44 6.05 13.23
CA THR A 2 -1.15 5.02 14.23
C THR A 2 -1.81 3.69 13.84
N LYS A 3 -1.34 2.59 14.43
CA LYS A 3 -1.94 1.26 14.23
C LYS A 3 -3.40 1.25 14.65
N GLU A 4 -3.74 1.96 15.71
CA GLU A 4 -5.11 2.08 16.24
C GLU A 4 -6.01 2.81 15.23
N THR A 5 -5.53 3.89 14.62
CA THR A 5 -6.26 4.60 13.57
C THR A 5 -6.50 3.72 12.34
N VAL A 6 -5.50 2.94 11.93
CA VAL A 6 -5.65 1.99 10.83
C VAL A 6 -6.70 0.94 11.15
N ALA A 7 -6.61 0.33 12.34
CA ALA A 7 -7.57 -0.69 12.79
C ALA A 7 -9.00 -0.13 12.83
N GLU A 8 -9.18 1.11 13.27
CA GLU A 8 -10.50 1.77 13.28
C GLU A 8 -11.03 1.97 11.85
N ASN A 9 -10.18 2.38 10.91
CA ASN A 9 -10.57 2.45 9.50
C ASN A 9 -11.03 1.09 8.96
N PHE A 10 -10.31 0.01 9.30
CA PHE A 10 -10.68 -1.34 8.88
C PHE A 10 -12.05 -1.75 9.43
N LYS A 11 -12.35 -1.45 10.70
CA LYS A 11 -13.66 -1.69 11.29
C LYS A 11 -14.78 -0.94 10.55
N ASN A 12 -14.46 0.24 10.04
CA ASN A 12 -15.39 1.08 9.29
C ASN A 12 -15.41 0.76 7.78
N GLY A 13 -14.78 -0.33 7.35
CA GLY A 13 -14.81 -0.80 5.97
C GLY A 13 -13.86 -0.08 5.01
N ILE A 14 -12.87 0.66 5.53
CA ILE A 14 -11.82 1.29 4.74
C ILE A 14 -10.60 0.38 4.75
N ASP A 15 -10.19 -0.10 3.59
CA ASP A 15 -9.14 -1.12 3.45
C ASP A 15 -7.72 -0.54 3.41
N CYS A 16 -6.71 -1.43 3.47
CA CYS A 16 -5.30 -1.08 3.58
C CYS A 16 -4.81 -0.06 2.53
N GLY A 17 -5.12 -0.27 1.26
CA GLY A 17 -4.73 0.66 0.20
C GLY A 17 -5.39 2.03 0.34
N GLN A 18 -6.66 2.04 0.74
CA GLN A 18 -7.42 3.28 0.95
C GLN A 18 -6.89 4.10 2.13
N VAL A 19 -6.51 3.42 3.20
CA VAL A 19 -5.93 4.07 4.39
C VAL A 19 -4.58 4.72 4.03
N VAL A 20 -3.72 3.99 3.33
CA VAL A 20 -2.40 4.50 2.90
C VAL A 20 -2.53 5.65 1.93
N ALA A 21 -3.26 5.48 0.83
CA ALA A 21 -3.43 6.52 -0.18
C ALA A 21 -4.03 7.81 0.42
N GLY A 22 -4.99 7.66 1.31
CA GLY A 22 -5.66 8.78 1.96
C GLY A 22 -4.77 9.67 2.84
N GLN A 23 -3.55 9.27 3.14
CA GLN A 23 -2.58 10.07 3.90
C GLN A 23 -1.86 11.13 3.03
N PHE A 24 -2.07 11.12 1.72
CA PHE A 24 -1.27 11.91 0.76
C PHE A 24 -2.11 12.87 -0.10
N GLU A 25 -3.15 13.46 0.49
CA GLU A 25 -3.98 14.45 -0.21
C GLU A 25 -3.16 15.69 -0.63
N GLU A 26 -2.34 16.21 0.27
CA GLU A 26 -1.53 17.40 0.02
C GLU A 26 -0.49 17.15 -1.07
N GLU A 27 0.26 16.04 -0.96
CA GLU A 27 1.35 15.70 -1.87
C GLU A 27 0.86 15.38 -3.28
N THR A 28 -0.30 14.74 -3.38
CA THR A 28 -0.87 14.34 -4.68
C THR A 28 -1.77 15.37 -5.32
N GLY A 29 -2.30 16.30 -4.52
CA GLY A 29 -3.35 17.22 -4.96
C GLY A 29 -4.71 16.56 -5.22
N CYS A 30 -4.87 15.30 -4.82
CA CYS A 30 -6.12 14.55 -4.97
C CYS A 30 -6.95 14.60 -3.69
N THR A 31 -8.27 14.62 -3.84
CA THR A 31 -9.17 14.55 -2.66
C THR A 31 -9.13 13.15 -2.01
N LEU A 32 -9.41 13.08 -0.71
CA LEU A 32 -9.53 11.83 0.01
C LEU A 32 -10.48 10.85 -0.68
N SER A 33 -11.62 11.33 -1.15
CA SER A 33 -12.60 10.51 -1.87
C SER A 33 -11.98 9.85 -3.11
N ARG A 34 -11.22 10.61 -3.90
CA ARG A 34 -10.60 10.10 -5.12
C ARG A 34 -9.51 9.07 -4.81
N LEU A 35 -8.65 9.37 -3.84
CA LEU A 35 -7.60 8.45 -3.42
C LEU A 35 -8.17 7.12 -2.90
N ARG A 36 -9.22 7.17 -2.09
CA ARG A 36 -9.91 5.97 -1.60
C ARG A 36 -10.55 5.16 -2.72
N LYS A 37 -11.24 5.82 -3.67
CA LYS A 37 -11.86 5.13 -4.81
C LYS A 37 -10.82 4.45 -5.71
N MET A 38 -9.72 5.11 -5.99
CA MET A 38 -8.62 4.55 -6.80
C MET A 38 -8.01 3.30 -6.18
N SER A 39 -7.98 3.22 -4.85
CA SER A 39 -7.32 2.16 -4.10
C SER A 39 -8.31 1.07 -3.60
N ALA A 40 -9.60 1.22 -3.84
CA ALA A 40 -10.62 0.35 -3.25
C ALA A 40 -10.48 -1.13 -3.67
N CYS A 41 -10.02 -1.41 -4.90
CA CYS A 41 -9.86 -2.77 -5.40
C CYS A 41 -8.55 -3.44 -4.95
N TYR A 42 -7.73 -2.78 -4.14
CA TYR A 42 -6.43 -3.32 -3.72
C TYR A 42 -6.49 -4.21 -2.48
N ALA A 43 -7.63 -4.24 -1.79
CA ALA A 43 -7.81 -5.03 -0.57
C ALA A 43 -7.37 -6.48 -0.75
N ALA A 44 -6.65 -7.01 0.24
CA ALA A 44 -6.17 -8.38 0.27
C ALA A 44 -5.38 -8.81 -0.99
N GLY A 45 -4.56 -7.90 -1.53
CA GLY A 45 -3.83 -8.15 -2.78
C GLY A 45 -4.78 -8.42 -3.94
N MET A 46 -5.77 -7.54 -4.12
CA MET A 46 -6.85 -7.65 -5.11
C MET A 46 -7.68 -8.94 -4.93
N MET A 47 -7.88 -9.34 -3.67
CA MET A 47 -8.53 -10.59 -3.26
C MET A 47 -7.88 -11.86 -3.82
N ARG A 48 -6.64 -11.76 -4.27
CA ARG A 48 -5.85 -12.86 -4.85
C ARG A 48 -4.59 -13.18 -4.06
N GLY A 49 -4.37 -12.52 -2.93
CA GLY A 49 -3.15 -12.66 -2.14
C GLY A 49 -1.88 -12.15 -2.84
N GLU A 50 -2.05 -11.37 -3.90
CA GLU A 50 -0.95 -10.80 -4.70
C GLU A 50 -0.37 -9.55 -4.04
N THR A 51 0.21 -8.62 -4.79
CA THR A 51 0.86 -7.43 -4.20
C THR A 51 -0.01 -6.78 -3.12
N CYS A 52 0.58 -6.53 -1.96
CA CYS A 52 -0.09 -5.91 -0.82
C CYS A 52 -0.78 -4.60 -1.23
N GLY A 53 -2.03 -4.43 -0.82
CA GLY A 53 -2.82 -3.24 -1.16
C GLY A 53 -2.20 -1.94 -0.67
N ALA A 54 -1.52 -1.95 0.47
CA ALA A 54 -0.77 -0.81 0.98
C ALA A 54 0.42 -0.45 0.06
N VAL A 55 1.12 -1.45 -0.46
CA VAL A 55 2.24 -1.27 -1.41
C VAL A 55 1.72 -0.74 -2.76
N LEU A 56 0.61 -1.28 -3.26
CA LEU A 56 -0.02 -0.76 -4.48
C LEU A 56 -0.42 0.70 -4.33
N ALA A 57 -0.97 1.07 -3.18
CA ALA A 57 -1.30 2.46 -2.88
C ALA A 57 -0.07 3.37 -2.88
N ALA A 58 1.07 2.88 -2.38
CA ALA A 58 2.32 3.62 -2.44
C ALA A 58 2.76 3.88 -3.89
N TYR A 59 2.64 2.89 -4.78
CA TYR A 59 2.94 3.06 -6.20
C TYR A 59 1.98 4.07 -6.87
N ASN A 60 0.70 4.07 -6.50
CA ASN A 60 -0.24 5.09 -6.97
C ASN A 60 0.19 6.50 -6.55
N VAL A 61 0.56 6.68 -5.29
CA VAL A 61 1.02 7.99 -4.78
C VAL A 61 2.29 8.44 -5.51
N ILE A 62 3.26 7.54 -5.68
CA ILE A 62 4.48 7.83 -6.44
C ILE A 62 4.13 8.22 -7.88
N GLY A 63 3.23 7.48 -8.52
CA GLY A 63 2.76 7.77 -9.87
C GLY A 63 2.05 9.12 -9.98
N LEU A 64 1.22 9.48 -9.01
CA LEU A 64 0.51 10.77 -8.99
C LEU A 64 1.46 11.97 -8.82
N ILE A 65 2.53 11.80 -8.04
CA ILE A 65 3.49 12.89 -7.78
C ILE A 65 4.56 12.99 -8.87
N TYR A 66 5.11 11.85 -9.31
CA TYR A 66 6.29 11.78 -10.17
C TYR A 66 6.04 11.14 -11.53
N GLY A 67 4.83 10.63 -11.78
CA GLY A 67 4.51 9.91 -13.01
C GLY A 67 4.59 10.81 -14.24
N HIS A 68 5.00 10.23 -15.35
CA HIS A 68 4.92 10.85 -16.67
C HIS A 68 3.52 10.63 -17.26
N ASP A 69 3.03 11.60 -18.03
CA ASP A 69 1.74 11.55 -18.70
C ASP A 69 1.82 12.01 -20.18
N GLU A 70 3.01 12.34 -20.66
CA GLU A 70 3.26 12.70 -22.05
C GLU A 70 4.15 11.64 -22.72
N GLU A 71 3.88 11.37 -24.00
CA GLU A 71 4.69 10.46 -24.81
C GLU A 71 6.12 11.00 -24.95
N GLY A 72 7.12 10.15 -24.75
CA GLY A 72 8.53 10.50 -24.90
C GLY A 72 9.14 11.27 -23.74
N ASP A 73 8.42 11.49 -22.65
CA ASP A 73 8.98 12.12 -21.45
C ASP A 73 9.79 11.13 -20.62
N ASP A 74 10.96 10.73 -21.16
CA ASP A 74 11.86 9.79 -20.52
C ASP A 74 12.48 10.35 -19.23
N ALA A 75 12.65 11.65 -19.12
CA ALA A 75 13.19 12.30 -17.94
C ALA A 75 12.23 12.13 -16.74
N GLN A 76 10.94 12.42 -16.93
CA GLN A 76 9.92 12.27 -15.88
C GLN A 76 9.72 10.80 -15.52
N LYS A 77 9.67 9.93 -16.52
CA LYS A 77 9.62 8.48 -16.31
C LYS A 77 10.80 7.97 -15.49
N GLY A 78 12.01 8.46 -15.78
CA GLY A 78 13.22 8.11 -15.03
C GLY A 78 13.14 8.54 -13.57
N GLN A 79 12.64 9.73 -13.28
CA GLN A 79 12.44 10.23 -11.92
C GLN A 79 11.44 9.35 -11.14
N MET A 80 10.32 9.04 -11.75
CA MET A 80 9.32 8.13 -11.15
C MET A 80 9.92 6.77 -10.82
N LEU A 81 10.66 6.18 -11.76
CA LEU A 81 11.31 4.87 -11.55
C LEU A 81 12.32 4.90 -10.39
N GLN A 82 13.11 5.97 -10.27
CA GLN A 82 14.02 6.12 -9.13
C GLN A 82 13.28 6.14 -7.80
N LYS A 83 12.17 6.87 -7.71
CA LYS A 83 11.34 6.91 -6.49
C LYS A 83 10.72 5.55 -6.17
N MET A 84 10.21 4.85 -7.18
CA MET A 84 9.64 3.53 -7.02
C MET A 84 10.70 2.51 -6.55
N LEU A 85 11.88 2.50 -7.16
CA LEU A 85 12.97 1.59 -6.77
C LEU A 85 13.47 1.90 -5.36
N ARG A 86 13.54 3.18 -4.98
CA ARG A 86 13.91 3.58 -3.63
C ARG A 86 12.89 3.12 -2.58
N PHE A 87 11.60 3.23 -2.91
CA PHE A 87 10.54 2.66 -2.06
C PHE A 87 10.71 1.15 -1.89
N ASN A 88 10.95 0.43 -2.99
CA ASN A 88 11.13 -1.03 -2.96
C ASN A 88 12.32 -1.44 -2.10
N GLU A 89 13.43 -0.73 -2.20
CA GLU A 89 14.62 -0.95 -1.37
C GLU A 89 14.28 -0.82 0.11
N LEU A 90 13.75 0.33 0.53
CA LEU A 90 13.46 0.62 1.93
C LEU A 90 12.37 -0.28 2.52
N PHE A 91 11.34 -0.57 1.75
CA PHE A 91 10.29 -1.50 2.19
C PHE A 91 10.82 -2.93 2.30
N GLY A 92 11.62 -3.36 1.33
CA GLY A 92 12.25 -4.69 1.33
C GLY A 92 13.22 -4.91 2.50
N GLU A 93 13.89 -3.87 2.98
CA GLU A 93 14.71 -3.93 4.20
C GLU A 93 13.88 -4.26 5.45
N LYS A 94 12.65 -3.73 5.52
CA LYS A 94 11.73 -4.00 6.64
C LYS A 94 11.00 -5.35 6.48
N TYR A 95 10.69 -5.75 5.25
CA TYR A 95 9.86 -6.92 4.94
C TYR A 95 10.56 -7.85 3.94
N SER A 96 11.55 -8.59 4.44
CA SER A 96 12.38 -9.50 3.62
C SER A 96 11.59 -10.71 3.08
N GLN A 97 10.41 -11.02 3.65
CA GLN A 97 9.56 -12.12 3.20
C GLN A 97 8.84 -11.83 1.88
N GLY A 98 8.82 -10.58 1.42
CA GLY A 98 8.23 -10.20 0.14
C GLY A 98 7.19 -9.09 0.23
N PHE A 99 6.54 -8.79 -0.90
CA PHE A 99 5.62 -7.68 -1.07
C PHE A 99 4.18 -8.14 -1.30
N GLN A 100 3.96 -9.45 -1.42
CA GLN A 100 2.63 -9.99 -1.65
C GLN A 100 1.85 -10.12 -0.35
N CYS A 101 0.54 -9.90 -0.42
CA CYS A 101 -0.35 -10.07 0.73
C CYS A 101 -0.17 -11.44 1.39
N LYS A 102 -0.13 -12.52 0.60
CA LYS A 102 0.09 -13.89 1.11
C LYS A 102 1.45 -14.09 1.79
N GLU A 103 2.49 -13.41 1.32
CA GLU A 103 3.82 -13.48 1.92
C GLU A 103 3.87 -12.70 3.24
N LEU A 104 3.26 -11.51 3.27
CA LEU A 104 3.23 -10.65 4.44
C LEU A 104 2.34 -11.21 5.56
N LEU A 105 1.22 -11.84 5.19
CA LEU A 105 0.30 -12.46 6.16
C LEU A 105 0.70 -13.91 6.53
N GLY A 106 1.49 -14.58 5.70
CA GLY A 106 1.75 -16.01 5.84
C GLY A 106 0.52 -16.87 5.57
N ALA A 107 -0.45 -16.37 4.83
CA ALA A 107 -1.67 -17.07 4.45
C ALA A 107 -2.26 -16.43 3.19
N ASP A 108 -2.81 -17.26 2.31
CA ASP A 108 -3.37 -16.84 1.02
C ASP A 108 -4.90 -16.69 1.12
N ILE A 109 -5.38 -15.45 1.04
CA ILE A 109 -6.82 -15.13 1.09
C ILE A 109 -7.61 -15.79 -0.05
N SER A 110 -6.96 -16.11 -1.16
CA SER A 110 -7.60 -16.72 -2.33
C SER A 110 -7.90 -18.22 -2.17
N THR A 111 -7.41 -18.83 -1.10
CA THR A 111 -7.64 -20.24 -0.76
C THR A 111 -8.58 -20.36 0.44
N PRO A 112 -9.41 -21.47 0.53
CA PRO A 112 -10.25 -21.71 1.70
C PRO A 112 -9.44 -21.83 3.00
N GLU A 113 -8.30 -22.52 2.97
CA GLU A 113 -7.41 -22.71 4.12
C GLU A 113 -6.78 -21.40 4.57
N GLY A 114 -6.32 -20.59 3.61
CA GLY A 114 -5.71 -19.28 3.89
C GLY A 114 -6.72 -18.29 4.46
N GLY A 115 -7.92 -18.23 3.88
CA GLY A 115 -9.01 -17.39 4.39
C GLY A 115 -9.41 -17.78 5.82
N LYS A 116 -9.50 -19.07 6.11
CA LYS A 116 -9.77 -19.58 7.46
C LYS A 116 -8.69 -19.17 8.46
N LYS A 117 -7.43 -19.34 8.11
CA LYS A 117 -6.28 -18.93 8.96
C LYS A 117 -6.30 -17.43 9.24
N ILE A 118 -6.53 -16.62 8.21
CA ILE A 118 -6.61 -15.15 8.34
C ILE A 118 -7.69 -14.76 9.35
N ASN A 119 -8.86 -15.38 9.28
CA ASN A 119 -9.97 -15.08 10.20
C ASN A 119 -9.71 -15.61 11.62
N GLU A 120 -9.30 -16.85 11.77
CA GLU A 120 -9.07 -17.47 13.08
C GLU A 120 -7.94 -16.80 13.87
N GLU A 121 -6.86 -16.44 13.19
CA GLU A 121 -5.71 -15.77 13.80
C GLU A 121 -5.83 -14.23 13.76
N ASN A 122 -6.92 -13.70 13.21
CA ASN A 122 -7.17 -12.25 13.09
C ASN A 122 -5.99 -11.47 12.44
N LEU A 123 -5.42 -12.04 11.38
CA LEU A 123 -4.17 -11.54 10.78
C LEU A 123 -4.32 -10.14 10.21
N LEU A 124 -5.49 -9.78 9.63
CA LEU A 124 -5.71 -8.45 9.07
C LEU A 124 -5.59 -7.35 10.13
N PHE A 125 -6.06 -7.60 11.36
CA PHE A 125 -5.96 -6.63 12.45
C PHE A 125 -4.66 -6.73 13.24
N ASN A 126 -4.02 -7.89 13.26
CA ASN A 126 -2.77 -8.09 13.98
C ASN A 126 -1.54 -7.66 13.19
N LEU A 127 -1.54 -7.78 11.86
CA LEU A 127 -0.38 -7.52 11.02
C LEU A 127 -0.53 -6.28 10.12
N CYS A 128 -1.66 -6.12 9.45
CA CYS A 128 -1.82 -5.08 8.43
C CYS A 128 -1.72 -3.64 8.97
N PRO A 129 -2.18 -3.29 10.19
CA PRO A 129 -1.99 -1.93 10.69
C PRO A 129 -0.53 -1.49 10.77
N ALA A 130 0.37 -2.37 11.20
CA ALA A 130 1.80 -2.08 11.22
C ALA A 130 2.37 -1.90 9.80
N ILE A 131 1.98 -2.78 8.87
CA ILE A 131 2.40 -2.71 7.47
C ILE A 131 1.96 -1.37 6.85
N CYS A 132 0.70 -0.96 7.06
CA CYS A 132 0.21 0.33 6.56
C CYS A 132 1.00 1.51 7.13
N CYS A 133 1.30 1.51 8.42
CA CYS A 133 2.11 2.55 9.06
C CYS A 133 3.52 2.60 8.46
N ASP A 134 4.16 1.45 8.28
CA ASP A 134 5.50 1.36 7.70
C ASP A 134 5.52 1.80 6.24
N VAL A 135 4.52 1.45 5.44
CA VAL A 135 4.39 1.93 4.05
C VAL A 135 4.29 3.45 4.02
N VAL A 136 3.46 4.05 4.87
CA VAL A 136 3.34 5.52 4.94
C VAL A 136 4.66 6.18 5.35
N GLU A 137 5.36 5.62 6.34
CA GLU A 137 6.66 6.11 6.80
C GLU A 137 7.71 6.08 5.68
N VAL A 138 7.84 4.92 5.02
CA VAL A 138 8.77 4.74 3.90
C VAL A 138 8.44 5.70 2.76
N LEU A 139 7.16 5.83 2.41
CA LEU A 139 6.72 6.70 1.33
C LEU A 139 7.01 8.18 1.64
N LYS A 140 6.75 8.64 2.85
CA LYS A 140 7.11 10.01 3.30
C LYS A 140 8.61 10.26 3.18
N LYS A 141 9.43 9.29 3.55
CA LYS A 141 10.89 9.37 3.39
C LYS A 141 11.28 9.50 1.92
N VAL A 142 10.74 8.66 1.05
CA VAL A 142 11.01 8.70 -0.40
C VAL A 142 10.61 10.04 -1.03
N ILE A 143 9.47 10.60 -0.63
CA ILE A 143 9.00 11.90 -1.11
C ILE A 143 9.94 13.03 -0.63
N SER A 144 10.46 12.95 0.58
CA SER A 144 11.36 13.97 1.15
C SER A 144 12.79 13.92 0.61
N GLU A 145 13.19 12.86 -0.03
CA GLU A 145 14.48 12.71 -0.71
C GLU A 145 14.43 13.37 -2.09
#